data_6a84d02d141a7f59cd66a9666acba30b
#
_entry.id   6a84d02d141a7f59cd66a9666acba30b
#
_cell.length_a   1.000
_cell.length_b   1.000
_cell.length_c   1.000
_cell.angle_alpha   90.00
_cell.angle_beta   90.00
_cell.angle_gamma   90.00
#
_symmetry.space_group_name_H-M   'P 1'
#
loop_
_entity.id
_entity.type
_entity.pdbx_description
1 polymer ?
#
loop_
_entity_poly.entity_id
_entity_poly.type
_entity_poly.pdbx_seq_one_letter_code
_entity_poly.pdbx_strand_id
1 'polypeptide(L)'
;MTSFDVVAYLRGILKEKKIGHAGTLDPCAAGVLPVCLGKATKVIEYIMDMEKVYRAELSLGISTDTQDSTGNIIAKKEVNVSAEDIFRVVKEFTGEI
;
A
#
# COMPACT_ATOMS: atom_id res chain seq x y z
N MET A 1 -4.53 9.88 7.04
CA MET A 1 -3.12 10.28 7.25
C MET A 1 -2.28 9.71 6.12
N THR A 2 -1.49 10.54 5.47
CA THR A 2 -0.55 10.10 4.44
C THR A 2 0.79 9.71 5.05
N SER A 3 1.64 9.02 4.28
CA SER A 3 3.01 8.71 4.72
C SER A 3 3.81 9.98 5.03
N PHE A 4 3.60 11.02 4.25
CA PHE A 4 4.22 12.33 4.51
C PHE A 4 3.72 12.97 5.82
N ASP A 5 2.44 12.81 6.15
CA ASP A 5 1.88 13.32 7.41
C ASP A 5 2.59 12.69 8.63
N VAL A 6 2.93 11.41 8.54
CA VAL A 6 3.69 10.71 9.59
C VAL A 6 5.06 11.37 9.77
N VAL A 7 5.76 11.66 8.68
CA VAL A 7 7.06 12.32 8.71
C VAL A 7 6.94 13.72 9.34
N ALA A 8 5.94 14.50 8.93
CA ALA A 8 5.70 15.83 9.48
C ALA A 8 5.40 15.79 10.99
N TYR A 9 4.60 14.83 11.42
CA TYR A 9 4.29 14.62 12.83
C TYR A 9 5.54 14.28 13.65
N LEU A 10 6.39 13.40 13.14
CA LEU A 10 7.63 13.01 13.80
C LEU A 10 8.63 14.17 13.89
N ARG A 11 8.69 15.02 12.88
CA ARG A 11 9.53 16.23 12.95
C ARG A 11 9.18 17.12 14.13
N GLY A 12 7.89 17.25 14.40
CA GLY A 12 7.40 18.04 15.53
C GLY A 12 7.78 17.44 16.89
N ILE A 13 7.68 16.12 17.03
CA ILE A 13 7.95 15.42 18.29
C ILE A 13 9.47 15.31 18.55
N LEU A 14 10.23 14.87 17.55
CA LEU A 14 11.63 14.53 17.70
C LEU A 14 12.57 15.71 17.52
N LYS A 15 12.06 16.84 17.04
CA LYS A 15 12.87 18.04 16.74
C LYS A 15 14.00 17.75 15.75
N GLU A 16 13.86 16.72 14.92
CA GLU A 16 14.80 16.36 13.86
C GLU A 16 14.22 16.80 12.52
N LYS A 17 14.96 17.63 11.77
CA LYS A 17 14.51 18.12 10.47
C LYS A 17 14.68 17.09 9.37
N LYS A 18 15.74 16.30 9.44
CA LYS A 18 16.09 15.33 8.42
C LYS A 18 15.42 13.99 8.73
N ILE A 19 14.22 13.81 8.23
CA ILE A 19 13.44 12.58 8.36
C ILE A 19 12.89 12.20 6.99
N GLY A 20 13.00 10.93 6.65
CA GLY A 20 12.40 10.38 5.45
C GLY A 20 11.78 9.02 5.71
N HIS A 21 10.90 8.58 4.82
CA HIS A 21 10.30 7.24 4.89
C HIS A 21 10.72 6.39 3.70
N ALA A 22 10.71 5.08 3.89
CA ALA A 22 11.00 4.10 2.85
C ALA A 22 9.72 3.36 2.48
N GLY A 23 9.20 3.67 1.30
CA GLY A 23 7.95 3.09 0.80
C GLY A 23 6.72 3.85 1.28
N THR A 24 5.91 4.25 0.34
CA THR A 24 4.66 4.96 0.63
C THR A 24 3.55 3.96 0.89
N LEU A 25 2.76 4.19 1.93
CA LEU A 25 1.50 3.49 2.16
C LEU A 25 0.35 4.39 1.69
N ASP A 26 -0.64 3.79 1.05
CA ASP A 26 -1.88 4.48 0.72
C ASP A 26 -2.59 4.93 2.00
N PRO A 27 -3.34 6.05 1.99
CA PRO A 27 -3.96 6.57 3.21
C PRO A 27 -4.88 5.59 3.92
N CYS A 28 -5.53 4.69 3.18
CA CYS A 28 -6.42 3.66 3.73
C CYS A 28 -5.70 2.36 4.11
N ALA A 29 -4.41 2.22 3.79
CA ALA A 29 -3.65 1.03 4.14
C ALA A 29 -3.10 1.11 5.56
N ALA A 30 -3.00 -0.05 6.19
CA ALA A 30 -2.34 -0.20 7.48
C ALA A 30 -1.12 -1.10 7.32
N GLY A 31 -0.04 -0.78 8.00
CA GLY A 31 1.16 -1.59 7.90
C GLY A 31 2.38 -0.91 8.49
N VAL A 32 3.54 -1.47 8.17
CA VAL A 32 4.82 -0.96 8.65
C VAL A 32 5.33 0.11 7.68
N LEU A 33 5.60 1.27 8.21
CA LEU A 33 6.26 2.36 7.48
C LEU A 33 7.64 2.59 8.08
N PRO A 34 8.72 2.14 7.40
CA PRO A 34 10.07 2.41 7.87
C PRO A 34 10.38 3.90 7.77
N VAL A 35 10.89 4.47 8.84
CA VAL A 35 11.26 5.89 8.91
C VAL A 35 12.72 6.00 9.32
N CYS A 36 13.47 6.82 8.62
CA CYS A 36 14.89 7.06 8.90
C CYS A 36 15.10 8.49 9.38
N LEU A 37 15.93 8.64 10.39
CA LEU A 37 16.20 9.92 11.04
C LEU A 37 17.65 10.36 10.81
N GLY A 38 17.87 11.64 10.56
CA GLY A 38 19.19 12.21 10.46
C GLY A 38 20.07 11.55 9.39
N LYS A 39 21.22 11.09 9.77
CA LYS A 39 22.17 10.42 8.87
C LYS A 39 21.63 9.09 8.31
N ALA A 40 20.69 8.44 9.02
CA ALA A 40 20.10 7.20 8.57
C ALA A 40 19.23 7.37 7.32
N THR A 41 18.87 8.58 6.94
CA THR A 41 18.14 8.82 5.67
C THR A 41 18.91 8.33 4.44
N LYS A 42 20.23 8.17 4.55
CA LYS A 42 21.07 7.64 3.47
C LYS A 42 20.79 6.17 3.16
N VAL A 43 20.17 5.40 4.06
CA VAL A 43 19.86 3.99 3.83
C VAL A 43 18.47 3.76 3.27
N ILE A 44 17.66 4.81 3.07
CA ILE A 44 16.29 4.71 2.57
C ILE A 44 16.25 3.95 1.24
N GLU A 45 17.13 4.27 0.30
CA GLU A 45 17.18 3.62 -1.01
C GLU A 45 17.37 2.10 -0.91
N TYR A 46 18.18 1.65 0.04
CA TYR A 46 18.42 0.22 0.26
C TYR A 46 17.20 -0.47 0.87
N ILE A 47 16.48 0.20 1.76
CA ILE A 47 15.25 -0.32 2.36
C ILE A 47 14.15 -0.40 1.29
N MET A 48 14.06 0.56 0.39
CA MET A 48 13.09 0.57 -0.70
C MET A 48 13.26 -0.61 -1.66
N ASP A 49 14.49 -1.10 -1.81
CA ASP A 49 14.79 -2.25 -2.65
C ASP A 49 14.51 -3.61 -1.97
N MET A 50 14.21 -3.61 -0.68
CA MET A 50 13.90 -4.84 0.05
C MET A 50 12.55 -5.41 -0.36
N GLU A 51 12.41 -6.72 -0.17
CA GLU A 51 11.16 -7.43 -0.41
C GLU A 51 10.01 -6.83 0.42
N LYS A 52 8.85 -6.74 -0.21
CA LYS A 52 7.64 -6.22 0.42
C LYS A 52 6.53 -7.27 0.36
N VAL A 53 5.78 -7.37 1.43
CA VAL A 53 4.63 -8.29 1.52
C VAL A 53 3.38 -7.47 1.75
N TYR A 54 2.38 -7.69 0.91
CA TYR A 54 1.09 -7.03 1.02
C TYR A 54 -0.02 -8.06 1.21
N ARG A 55 -0.95 -7.74 2.09
CA ARG A 55 -2.20 -8.48 2.22
C ARG A 55 -3.31 -7.62 1.66
N ALA A 56 -3.93 -8.09 0.60
CA ALA A 56 -5.02 -7.38 -0.07
C ALA A 56 -6.32 -8.16 0.08
N GLU A 57 -7.40 -7.43 0.28
CA GLU A 57 -8.76 -7.95 0.26
C GLU A 57 -9.46 -7.42 -0.98
N LEU A 58 -9.98 -8.35 -1.78
CA LEU A 58 -10.65 -8.04 -3.04
C LEU A 58 -12.11 -8.45 -2.97
N SER A 59 -13.02 -7.51 -3.22
CA SER A 59 -14.45 -7.79 -3.33
C SER A 59 -14.84 -7.92 -4.80
N LEU A 60 -15.34 -9.07 -5.16
CA LEU A 60 -15.83 -9.34 -6.53
C LEU A 60 -17.21 -8.72 -6.75
N GLY A 61 -17.53 -8.46 -8.01
CA GLY A 61 -18.85 -8.00 -8.43
C GLY A 61 -19.07 -6.50 -8.35
N ILE A 62 -18.07 -5.73 -7.88
CA ILE A 62 -18.16 -4.29 -7.74
C ILE A 62 -16.96 -3.63 -8.37
N SER A 63 -17.20 -2.60 -9.18
CA SER A 63 -16.14 -1.73 -9.70
C SER A 63 -16.35 -0.31 -9.18
N THR A 64 -15.27 0.37 -8.86
CA THR A 64 -15.30 1.75 -8.40
C THR A 64 -14.45 2.65 -9.30
N ASP A 65 -14.73 3.94 -9.25
CA ASP A 65 -14.00 4.93 -10.04
C ASP A 65 -12.54 5.13 -9.57
N THR A 66 -12.25 4.82 -8.32
CA THR A 66 -10.89 4.88 -7.76
C THR A 66 -10.15 3.54 -7.83
N GLN A 67 -10.83 2.46 -8.19
CA GLN A 67 -10.31 1.08 -8.17
C GLN A 67 -9.97 0.58 -6.74
N ASP A 68 -10.52 1.23 -5.73
CA ASP A 68 -10.44 0.84 -4.33
C ASP A 68 -11.80 1.00 -3.64
N SER A 69 -11.88 0.69 -2.35
CA SER A 69 -13.13 0.74 -1.58
C SER A 69 -13.63 2.16 -1.26
N THR A 70 -12.81 3.18 -1.49
CA THR A 70 -13.15 4.58 -1.14
C THR A 70 -13.93 5.29 -2.22
N GLY A 71 -13.91 4.78 -3.45
CA GLY A 71 -14.55 5.40 -4.59
C GLY A 71 -16.05 5.14 -4.70
N ASN A 72 -16.66 5.81 -5.65
CA ASN A 72 -18.06 5.58 -6.01
C ASN A 72 -18.20 4.31 -6.84
N ILE A 73 -19.25 3.54 -6.57
CA ILE A 73 -19.55 2.33 -7.34
C ILE A 73 -20.02 2.72 -8.74
N ILE A 74 -19.31 2.27 -9.76
CA ILE A 74 -19.64 2.54 -11.17
C ILE A 74 -20.25 1.34 -11.87
N ALA A 75 -20.06 0.14 -11.35
CA ALA A 75 -20.68 -1.08 -11.91
C ALA A 75 -20.83 -2.13 -10.82
N LYS A 76 -21.94 -2.90 -10.93
CA LYS A 76 -22.18 -4.07 -10.11
C LYS A 76 -22.53 -5.23 -11.03
N LYS A 77 -21.96 -6.40 -10.73
CA LYS A 77 -22.28 -7.65 -11.41
C LYS A 77 -22.54 -8.75 -10.39
N GLU A 78 -23.41 -9.67 -10.74
CA GLU A 78 -23.61 -10.87 -9.96
C GLU A 78 -22.34 -11.73 -10.00
N VAL A 79 -21.91 -12.21 -8.84
CA VAL A 79 -20.72 -13.08 -8.74
C VAL A 79 -21.18 -14.53 -8.83
N ASN A 80 -20.70 -15.22 -9.84
CA ASN A 80 -21.06 -16.62 -10.09
C ASN A 80 -19.80 -17.41 -10.48
N VAL A 81 -18.81 -17.41 -9.59
CA VAL A 81 -17.53 -18.08 -9.78
C VAL A 81 -17.21 -18.97 -8.60
N SER A 82 -16.49 -20.06 -8.85
CA SER A 82 -16.02 -20.96 -7.81
C SER A 82 -14.69 -20.48 -7.22
N ALA A 83 -14.33 -21.02 -6.05
CA ALA A 83 -13.01 -20.76 -5.47
C ALA A 83 -11.88 -21.25 -6.40
N GLU A 84 -12.09 -22.34 -7.14
CA GLU A 84 -11.12 -22.85 -8.10
C GLU A 84 -10.87 -21.86 -9.23
N ASP A 85 -11.93 -21.22 -9.74
CA ASP A 85 -11.81 -20.17 -10.77
C ASP A 85 -10.97 -19.00 -10.27
N ILE A 86 -11.19 -18.59 -9.02
CA ILE A 86 -10.44 -17.51 -8.39
C ILE A 86 -8.96 -17.86 -8.29
N PHE A 87 -8.61 -19.04 -7.80
CA PHE A 87 -7.22 -19.49 -7.68
C PHE A 87 -6.54 -19.58 -9.04
N ARG A 88 -7.25 -20.04 -10.05
CA ARG A 88 -6.73 -20.13 -11.42
C ARG A 88 -6.37 -18.74 -11.95
N VAL A 89 -7.26 -17.78 -11.81
CA VAL A 89 -7.06 -16.41 -12.29
C VAL A 89 -5.94 -15.70 -11.50
N VAL A 90 -5.90 -15.87 -10.18
CA VAL A 90 -4.84 -15.26 -9.35
C VAL A 90 -3.45 -15.71 -9.80
N LYS A 91 -3.31 -16.96 -10.22
CA LYS A 91 -2.02 -17.45 -10.75
C LYS A 91 -1.57 -16.72 -12.01
N GLU A 92 -2.49 -16.24 -12.83
CA GLU A 92 -2.18 -15.50 -14.05
C GLU A 92 -1.56 -14.13 -13.75
N PHE A 93 -1.79 -13.58 -12.55
CA PHE A 93 -1.20 -12.33 -12.10
C PHE A 93 0.13 -12.51 -11.37
N THR A 94 0.64 -13.74 -11.32
CA THR A 94 1.93 -14.03 -10.69
C THR A 94 3.03 -13.92 -11.72
N GLY A 95 4.12 -13.28 -11.36
CA GLY A 95 5.28 -13.13 -12.22
C GLY A 95 5.95 -11.77 -12.04
N GLU A 96 6.85 -11.47 -12.94
CA GLU A 96 7.56 -10.20 -12.96
C GLU A 96 6.67 -9.08 -13.54
N ILE A 97 6.62 -7.97 -12.86
CA ILE A 97 5.80 -6.81 -13.24
C ILE A 97 6.66 -5.55 -13.41
#